data_a3a94d5052ef57fa376ab56d1ac34a3a
#
_entry.id   a3a94d5052ef57fa376ab56d1ac34a3a
#
_cell.length_a   1.000
_cell.length_b   1.000
_cell.length_c   1.000
_cell.angle_alpha   90.00
_cell.angle_beta   90.00
_cell.angle_gamma   90.00
#
_symmetry.space_group_name_H-M   'P 1'
#
loop_
_entity.id
_entity.type
_entity.pdbx_description
1 polymer ?
#
loop_
_entity_poly.entity_id
_entity_poly.type
_entity_poly.pdbx_seq_one_letter_code
_entity_poly.pdbx_strand_id
1 'polypeptide(L)'
;MTFKLRPYRAEDEDAAITLWQRSWQQAYPGIDFAARLAWWRQRWRDELVPEAAIIVAEKNGAVIGFVTLDRQGYLDQLVVAPEHWGSKVARMLVDEAKDRAACGITLLVNEDNARAIRFYERNGFVRAGKAVNPASSQPVLKMAWKP
;
A
#
# COMPACT_ATOMS: atom_id res chain seq x y z
N MET A 1 21.62 -8.09 -1.79
CA MET A 1 21.04 -6.77 -1.92
C MET A 1 20.21 -6.46 -0.69
N THR A 2 20.63 -5.45 0.06
CA THR A 2 20.04 -5.21 1.39
C THR A 2 19.16 -3.98 1.39
N PHE A 3 17.97 -4.14 1.93
CA PHE A 3 17.10 -3.04 2.30
C PHE A 3 16.62 -3.28 3.72
N LYS A 4 16.12 -2.23 4.37
CA LYS A 4 15.61 -2.33 5.73
C LYS A 4 14.23 -1.73 5.84
N LEU A 5 13.43 -2.23 6.77
CA LEU A 5 12.16 -1.64 7.15
C LEU A 5 12.39 -0.71 8.33
N ARG A 6 11.69 0.40 8.34
CA ARG A 6 11.72 1.37 9.44
C ARG A 6 10.42 2.17 9.50
N PRO A 7 10.14 2.82 10.64
CA PRO A 7 8.99 3.71 10.73
C PRO A 7 9.11 4.90 9.78
N TYR A 8 7.97 5.37 9.29
CA TYR A 8 7.87 6.59 8.50
C TYR A 8 8.26 7.81 9.34
N ARG A 9 8.93 8.76 8.71
CA ARG A 9 9.28 10.06 9.29
C ARG A 9 8.75 11.18 8.41
N ALA A 10 8.53 12.37 9.00
CA ALA A 10 7.97 13.51 8.27
C ALA A 10 8.79 13.87 7.02
N GLU A 11 10.11 13.74 7.08
CA GLU A 11 11.00 14.00 5.94
C GLU A 11 10.84 12.99 4.79
N ASP A 12 10.13 11.89 4.99
CA ASP A 12 9.85 10.90 3.94
C ASP A 12 8.66 11.30 3.06
N GLU A 13 7.94 12.36 3.39
CA GLU A 13 6.67 12.67 2.72
C GLU A 13 6.81 12.79 1.20
N ASP A 14 7.74 13.60 0.73
CA ASP A 14 7.90 13.79 -0.72
C ASP A 14 8.25 12.50 -1.43
N ALA A 15 9.13 11.71 -0.84
CA ALA A 15 9.51 10.41 -1.40
C ALA A 15 8.33 9.44 -1.45
N ALA A 16 7.51 9.40 -0.40
CA ALA A 16 6.34 8.54 -0.36
C ALA A 16 5.28 8.95 -1.37
N ILE A 17 5.02 10.25 -1.49
CA ILE A 17 4.05 10.79 -2.46
C ILE A 17 4.51 10.51 -3.89
N THR A 18 5.77 10.76 -4.19
CA THR A 18 6.34 10.47 -5.52
C THR A 18 6.28 8.98 -5.83
N LEU A 19 6.59 8.14 -4.87
CA LEU A 19 6.55 6.69 -5.06
C LEU A 19 5.12 6.20 -5.32
N TRP A 20 4.13 6.74 -4.59
CA TRP A 20 2.73 6.44 -4.83
C TRP A 20 2.35 6.76 -6.28
N GLN A 21 2.70 7.96 -6.75
CA GLN A 21 2.41 8.37 -8.13
C GLN A 21 3.05 7.43 -9.15
N ARG A 22 4.34 7.16 -9.00
CA ARG A 22 5.09 6.30 -9.94
C ARG A 22 4.48 4.90 -10.02
N SER A 23 4.19 4.32 -8.89
CA SER A 23 3.69 2.94 -8.83
C SER A 23 2.29 2.81 -9.41
N TRP A 24 1.39 3.72 -9.04
CA TRP A 24 0.03 3.70 -9.58
C TRP A 24 0.01 4.05 -11.06
N GLN A 25 0.85 4.99 -11.51
CA GLN A 25 0.93 5.36 -12.92
C GLN A 25 1.44 4.19 -13.78
N GLN A 26 2.36 3.41 -13.25
CA GLN A 26 2.85 2.21 -13.94
C GLN A 26 1.77 1.15 -14.04
N ALA A 27 0.98 0.97 -12.98
CA ALA A 27 -0.10 -0.01 -12.96
C ALA A 27 -1.29 0.39 -13.83
N TYR A 28 -1.56 1.70 -13.92
CA TYR A 28 -2.71 2.24 -14.65
C TYR A 28 -2.30 3.41 -15.55
N PRO A 29 -1.64 3.11 -16.70
CA PRO A 29 -1.09 4.17 -17.56
C PRO A 29 -2.13 5.14 -18.13
N GLY A 30 -3.40 4.72 -18.22
CA GLY A 30 -4.49 5.54 -18.75
C GLY A 30 -5.06 6.56 -17.76
N ILE A 31 -4.62 6.54 -16.51
CA ILE A 31 -5.11 7.45 -15.47
C ILE A 31 -4.04 8.51 -15.20
N ASP A 32 -4.46 9.78 -15.11
CA ASP A 32 -3.55 10.88 -14.80
C ASP A 32 -3.40 11.03 -13.28
N PHE A 33 -2.42 10.35 -12.71
CA PHE A 33 -2.16 10.44 -11.27
C PHE A 33 -1.49 11.76 -10.88
N ALA A 34 -0.83 12.44 -11.80
CA ALA A 34 -0.30 13.77 -11.53
C ALA A 34 -1.41 14.75 -11.14
N ALA A 35 -2.59 14.63 -11.76
CA ALA A 35 -3.74 15.45 -11.43
C ALA A 35 -4.31 15.17 -10.03
N ARG A 36 -3.95 14.03 -9.44
CA ARG A 36 -4.45 13.60 -8.13
C ARG A 36 -3.47 13.90 -6.98
N LEU A 37 -2.29 14.43 -7.27
CA LEU A 37 -1.24 14.59 -6.25
C LEU A 37 -1.64 15.50 -5.10
N ALA A 38 -2.28 16.64 -5.38
CA ALA A 38 -2.70 17.57 -4.33
C ALA A 38 -3.72 16.91 -3.39
N TRP A 39 -4.70 16.23 -3.94
CA TRP A 39 -5.69 15.48 -3.17
C TRP A 39 -5.04 14.38 -2.35
N TRP A 40 -4.13 13.61 -2.97
CA TRP A 40 -3.46 12.51 -2.28
C TRP A 40 -2.59 12.99 -1.14
N ARG A 41 -1.82 14.07 -1.34
CA ARG A 41 -0.98 14.65 -0.28
C ARG A 41 -1.84 15.13 0.90
N GLN A 42 -2.99 15.73 0.60
CA GLN A 42 -3.91 16.17 1.66
C GLN A 42 -4.44 14.99 2.46
N ARG A 43 -4.87 13.92 1.77
CA ARG A 43 -5.34 12.70 2.42
C ARG A 43 -4.22 12.04 3.24
N TRP A 44 -3.02 12.03 2.70
CA TRP A 44 -1.85 11.49 3.40
C TRP A 44 -1.64 12.19 4.74
N ARG A 45 -1.65 13.50 4.74
CA ARG A 45 -1.43 14.32 5.95
C ARG A 45 -2.58 14.25 6.94
N ASP A 46 -3.82 14.25 6.45
CA ASP A 46 -5.00 14.38 7.31
C ASP A 46 -5.53 13.05 7.83
N GLU A 47 -5.33 11.97 7.08
CA GLU A 47 -5.90 10.68 7.42
C GLU A 47 -4.86 9.61 7.71
N LEU A 48 -3.91 9.41 6.80
CA LEU A 48 -2.99 8.28 6.94
C LEU A 48 -1.92 8.52 8.01
N VAL A 49 -1.24 9.66 7.99
CA VAL A 49 -0.20 9.95 8.97
C VAL A 49 -0.73 9.95 10.41
N PRO A 50 -1.89 10.60 10.71
CA PRO A 50 -2.41 10.59 12.08
C PRO A 50 -2.97 9.25 12.54
N GLU A 51 -3.54 8.45 11.64
CA GLU A 51 -4.36 7.31 12.04
C GLU A 51 -3.73 5.95 11.77
N ALA A 52 -2.70 5.88 10.95
CA ALA A 52 -2.09 4.62 10.56
C ALA A 52 -0.65 4.52 11.00
N ALA A 53 -0.21 3.28 11.28
CA ALA A 53 1.22 2.98 11.32
C ALA A 53 1.71 2.89 9.88
N ILE A 54 2.77 3.61 9.56
CA ILE A 54 3.37 3.62 8.23
C ILE A 54 4.79 3.10 8.35
N ILE A 55 5.06 2.01 7.64
CA ILE A 55 6.38 1.38 7.62
C ILE A 55 6.96 1.58 6.22
N VAL A 56 8.18 2.07 6.14
CA VAL A 56 8.87 2.27 4.87
C VAL A 56 9.97 1.23 4.69
N ALA A 57 10.19 0.84 3.44
CA ALA A 57 11.35 0.06 3.04
C ALA A 57 12.37 1.02 2.44
N GLU A 58 13.59 0.99 2.97
CA GLU A 58 14.67 1.88 2.56
C GLU A 58 15.83 1.08 2.02
N LYS A 59 16.37 1.52 0.90
CA LYS A 59 17.57 0.95 0.31
C LYS A 59 18.51 2.09 -0.08
N ASN A 60 19.73 2.08 0.48
CA ASN A 60 20.74 3.10 0.21
C ASN A 60 20.20 4.53 0.43
N GLY A 61 19.41 4.74 1.48
CA GLY A 61 18.83 6.02 1.81
C GLY A 61 17.57 6.40 1.02
N ALA A 62 17.15 5.59 0.06
CA ALA A 62 15.96 5.84 -0.76
C ALA A 62 14.77 5.02 -0.29
N VAL A 63 13.59 5.63 -0.23
CA VAL A 63 12.34 4.93 0.04
C VAL A 63 11.93 4.15 -1.21
N ILE A 64 11.87 2.83 -1.11
CA ILE A 64 11.52 1.94 -2.22
C ILE A 64 10.17 1.26 -2.06
N GLY A 65 9.53 1.46 -0.93
CA GLY A 65 8.19 0.93 -0.67
C GLY A 65 7.66 1.40 0.66
N PHE A 66 6.36 1.25 0.87
CA PHE A 66 5.74 1.49 2.17
C PHE A 66 4.42 0.74 2.29
N VAL A 67 3.99 0.55 3.52
CA VAL A 67 2.69 -0.03 3.84
C VAL A 67 2.05 0.82 4.93
N THR A 68 0.72 0.97 4.88
CA THR A 68 -0.05 1.67 5.90
C THR A 68 -1.04 0.71 6.53
N LEU A 69 -1.10 0.69 7.86
CA LEU A 69 -2.01 -0.15 8.62
C LEU A 69 -2.62 0.66 9.75
N ASP A 70 -3.94 0.81 9.77
CA ASP A 70 -4.60 1.55 10.84
C ASP A 70 -4.85 0.65 12.07
N ARG A 71 -5.41 1.24 13.12
CA ARG A 71 -5.65 0.54 14.40
C ARG A 71 -6.68 -0.57 14.31
N GLN A 72 -7.52 -0.54 13.28
CA GLN A 72 -8.56 -1.55 13.06
C GLN A 72 -8.07 -2.69 12.17
N GLY A 73 -6.82 -2.64 11.72
CA GLY A 73 -6.26 -3.65 10.85
C GLY A 73 -6.57 -3.42 9.37
N TYR A 74 -6.97 -2.21 9.00
CA TYR A 74 -7.19 -1.88 7.59
C TYR A 74 -5.87 -1.46 6.93
N LEU A 75 -5.49 -2.18 5.88
CA LEU A 75 -4.33 -1.88 5.05
C LEU A 75 -4.80 -1.02 3.88
N ASP A 76 -4.55 0.28 3.97
CA ASP A 76 -4.98 1.23 2.95
C ASP A 76 -4.06 1.21 1.73
N GLN A 77 -2.73 1.20 1.96
CA GLN A 77 -1.73 1.25 0.90
C GLN A 77 -0.62 0.24 1.12
N LEU A 78 -0.28 -0.45 0.05
CA LEU A 78 0.97 -1.18 -0.08
C LEU A 78 1.56 -0.78 -1.42
N VAL A 79 2.65 -0.03 -1.38
CA VAL A 79 3.27 0.56 -2.56
C VAL A 79 4.72 0.14 -2.62
N VAL A 80 5.17 -0.33 -3.78
CA VAL A 80 6.55 -0.72 -4.03
C VAL A 80 6.99 -0.09 -5.34
N ALA A 81 8.22 0.44 -5.37
CA ALA A 81 8.79 1.01 -6.58
C ALA A 81 8.71 -0.01 -7.72
N PRO A 82 8.30 0.41 -8.94
CA PRO A 82 8.13 -0.54 -10.05
C PRO A 82 9.35 -1.41 -10.33
N GLU A 83 10.55 -0.87 -10.19
CA GLU A 83 11.80 -1.61 -10.40
C GLU A 83 12.03 -2.71 -9.34
N HIS A 84 11.25 -2.71 -8.28
CA HIS A 84 11.31 -3.73 -7.23
C HIS A 84 10.08 -4.66 -7.22
N TRP A 85 9.21 -4.56 -8.21
CA TRP A 85 8.09 -5.48 -8.33
C TRP A 85 8.63 -6.90 -8.59
N GLY A 86 7.97 -7.88 -7.96
CA GLY A 86 8.44 -9.27 -8.03
C GLY A 86 9.60 -9.60 -7.10
N SER A 87 10.08 -8.63 -6.32
CA SER A 87 11.11 -8.84 -5.30
C SER A 87 10.48 -9.14 -3.94
N LYS A 88 11.31 -9.26 -2.91
CA LYS A 88 10.86 -9.55 -1.54
C LYS A 88 10.25 -8.35 -0.81
N VAL A 89 10.36 -7.15 -1.35
CA VAL A 89 9.99 -5.91 -0.64
C VAL A 89 8.52 -5.94 -0.22
N ALA A 90 7.61 -6.23 -1.16
CA ALA A 90 6.18 -6.26 -0.86
C ALA A 90 5.84 -7.29 0.23
N ARG A 91 6.40 -8.48 0.14
CA ARG A 91 6.15 -9.54 1.12
C ARG A 91 6.64 -9.14 2.50
N MET A 92 7.82 -8.54 2.60
CA MET A 92 8.36 -8.12 3.90
C MET A 92 7.53 -7.01 4.53
N LEU A 93 7.01 -6.09 3.72
CA LEU A 93 6.10 -5.04 4.21
C LEU A 93 4.79 -5.64 4.71
N VAL A 94 4.22 -6.60 3.99
CA VAL A 94 3.01 -7.30 4.44
C VAL A 94 3.28 -8.11 5.70
N ASP A 95 4.41 -8.79 5.79
CA ASP A 95 4.77 -9.55 6.99
C ASP A 95 4.88 -8.63 8.21
N GLU A 96 5.45 -7.44 8.04
CA GLU A 96 5.51 -6.46 9.12
C GLU A 96 4.11 -5.99 9.53
N ALA A 97 3.22 -5.77 8.57
CA ALA A 97 1.83 -5.43 8.86
C ALA A 97 1.13 -6.56 9.63
N LYS A 98 1.36 -7.81 9.24
CA LYS A 98 0.80 -8.97 9.93
C LYS A 98 1.26 -9.05 11.38
N ASP A 99 2.53 -8.78 11.63
CA ASP A 99 3.09 -8.78 12.99
C ASP A 99 2.44 -7.73 13.89
N ARG A 100 1.93 -6.65 13.31
CA ARG A 100 1.27 -5.55 14.04
C ARG A 100 -0.24 -5.72 14.16
N ALA A 101 -0.84 -6.62 13.37
CA ALA A 101 -2.29 -6.77 13.26
C ALA A 101 -2.76 -7.98 14.09
N ALA A 102 -2.92 -7.78 15.39
CA ALA A 102 -3.29 -8.87 16.31
C ALA A 102 -4.62 -9.55 15.93
N CYS A 103 -5.58 -8.82 15.34
CA CYS A 103 -6.89 -9.34 14.99
C CYS A 103 -7.09 -9.56 13.49
N GLY A 104 -6.03 -9.44 12.71
CA GLY A 104 -6.09 -9.66 11.27
C GLY A 104 -6.07 -8.37 10.46
N ILE A 105 -6.06 -8.53 9.13
CA ILE A 105 -5.95 -7.42 8.18
C ILE A 105 -7.10 -7.52 7.18
N THR A 106 -7.68 -6.37 6.85
CA THR A 106 -8.59 -6.23 5.70
C THR A 106 -8.04 -5.20 4.74
N LEU A 107 -8.36 -5.35 3.46
CA LEU A 107 -7.97 -4.40 2.43
C LEU A 107 -8.96 -4.40 1.28
N LEU A 108 -8.90 -3.36 0.44
CA LEU A 108 -9.62 -3.28 -0.81
C LEU A 108 -8.60 -3.25 -1.95
N VAL A 109 -8.86 -4.02 -3.00
CA VAL A 109 -8.01 -4.06 -4.18
C VAL A 109 -8.90 -3.97 -5.42
N ASN A 110 -8.46 -3.24 -6.45
CA ASN A 110 -9.23 -3.13 -7.69
C ASN A 110 -9.45 -4.52 -8.30
N GLU A 111 -10.68 -4.82 -8.74
CA GLU A 111 -11.03 -6.13 -9.30
C GLU A 111 -10.18 -6.48 -10.52
N ASP A 112 -9.75 -5.48 -11.30
CA ASP A 112 -8.95 -5.69 -12.49
C ASP A 112 -7.44 -5.80 -12.21
N ASN A 113 -7.02 -5.63 -10.97
CA ASN A 113 -5.61 -5.74 -10.59
C ASN A 113 -5.24 -7.18 -10.23
N ALA A 114 -5.19 -8.02 -11.26
CA ALA A 114 -4.94 -9.46 -11.08
C ALA A 114 -3.59 -9.74 -10.39
N ARG A 115 -2.58 -8.93 -10.68
CA ARG A 115 -1.24 -9.08 -10.08
C ARG A 115 -1.30 -8.90 -8.56
N ALA A 116 -1.96 -7.84 -8.10
CA ALA A 116 -2.10 -7.58 -6.67
C ALA A 116 -2.94 -8.66 -5.98
N ILE A 117 -4.05 -9.06 -6.60
CA ILE A 117 -4.91 -10.11 -6.04
C ILE A 117 -4.12 -11.41 -5.86
N ARG A 118 -3.36 -11.83 -6.86
CA ARG A 118 -2.52 -13.03 -6.76
C ARG A 118 -1.46 -12.90 -5.66
N PHE A 119 -0.86 -11.71 -5.54
CA PHE A 119 0.09 -11.45 -4.48
C PHE A 119 -0.54 -11.64 -3.09
N TYR A 120 -1.71 -11.04 -2.86
CA TYR A 120 -2.38 -11.17 -1.57
C TYR A 120 -2.79 -12.63 -1.30
N GLU A 121 -3.31 -13.32 -2.31
CA GLU A 121 -3.68 -14.74 -2.14
C GLU A 121 -2.46 -15.60 -1.78
N ARG A 122 -1.31 -15.36 -2.40
CA ARG A 122 -0.07 -16.07 -2.04
C ARG A 122 0.41 -15.77 -0.64
N ASN A 123 -0.01 -14.64 -0.08
CA ASN A 123 0.37 -14.24 1.28
C ASN A 123 -0.73 -14.53 2.31
N GLY A 124 -1.67 -15.40 1.97
CA GLY A 124 -2.64 -15.91 2.93
C GLY A 124 -3.93 -15.11 3.03
N PHE A 125 -4.14 -14.12 2.17
CA PHE A 125 -5.41 -13.39 2.13
C PHE A 125 -6.44 -14.16 1.33
N VAL A 126 -7.70 -14.06 1.76
CA VAL A 126 -8.83 -14.68 1.08
C VAL A 126 -9.81 -13.60 0.63
N ARG A 127 -10.56 -13.89 -0.43
CA ARG A 127 -11.60 -12.97 -0.91
C ARG A 127 -12.73 -12.93 0.10
N ALA A 128 -13.19 -11.73 0.45
CA ALA A 128 -14.15 -11.52 1.53
C ALA A 128 -15.35 -10.66 1.12
N GLY A 129 -15.49 -10.35 -0.16
CA GLY A 129 -16.64 -9.60 -0.67
C GLY A 129 -16.28 -8.63 -1.76
N LYS A 130 -17.31 -7.97 -2.30
CA LYS A 130 -17.16 -6.94 -3.34
C LYS A 130 -17.66 -5.61 -2.80
N ALA A 131 -17.08 -4.53 -3.31
CA ALA A 131 -17.47 -3.17 -2.93
C ALA A 131 -17.17 -2.22 -4.08
N VAL A 132 -17.47 -0.95 -3.88
CA VAL A 132 -17.13 0.12 -4.80
C VAL A 132 -16.25 1.10 -4.05
N ASN A 133 -15.14 1.51 -4.66
CA ASN A 133 -14.24 2.49 -4.07
C ASN A 133 -14.96 3.85 -4.02
N PRO A 134 -15.17 4.44 -2.83
CA PRO A 134 -15.92 5.69 -2.73
C PRO A 134 -15.22 6.86 -3.42
N ALA A 135 -13.90 6.83 -3.58
CA ALA A 135 -13.16 7.90 -4.24
C ALA A 135 -13.17 7.80 -5.75
N SER A 136 -13.09 6.59 -6.32
CA SER A 136 -12.95 6.38 -7.76
C SER A 136 -14.19 5.82 -8.43
N SER A 137 -15.17 5.33 -7.66
CA SER A 137 -16.36 4.60 -8.13
C SER A 137 -16.04 3.30 -8.87
N GLN A 138 -14.80 2.83 -8.77
CA GLN A 138 -14.38 1.58 -9.41
C GLN A 138 -14.74 0.37 -8.55
N PRO A 139 -15.04 -0.77 -9.18
CA PRO A 139 -15.30 -1.99 -8.43
C PRO A 139 -14.03 -2.50 -7.76
N VAL A 140 -14.14 -2.86 -6.49
CA VAL A 140 -13.05 -3.39 -5.69
C VAL A 140 -13.43 -4.71 -5.05
N LEU A 141 -12.41 -5.51 -4.78
CA LEU A 141 -12.53 -6.77 -4.06
C LEU A 141 -12.04 -6.55 -2.63
N LYS A 142 -12.85 -6.95 -1.66
CA LYS A 142 -12.39 -6.97 -0.28
C LYS A 142 -11.63 -8.26 -0.02
N MET A 143 -10.47 -8.17 0.58
CA MET A 143 -9.67 -9.33 0.97
C MET A 143 -9.36 -9.25 2.46
N ALA A 144 -9.19 -10.41 3.09
CA ALA A 144 -8.94 -10.50 4.53
C ALA A 144 -7.90 -11.57 4.83
N TRP A 145 -7.11 -11.29 5.86
CA TRP A 145 -6.16 -12.24 6.44
C TRP A 145 -6.39 -12.30 7.95
N LYS A 146 -6.34 -13.51 8.50
CA LYS A 146 -6.42 -13.75 9.95
C LYS A 146 -5.18 -14.50 10.41
N PRO A 147 -4.67 -14.16 11.62
CA PRO A 147 -3.54 -14.88 12.19
C PRO A 147 -3.84 -16.34 12.46
#